data_f38c9c1a0f46a3689e83ad76c6b346f1
#
_entry.id   f38c9c1a0f46a3689e83ad76c6b346f1
#
_cell.length_a   1.000
_cell.length_b   1.000
_cell.length_c   1.000
_cell.angle_alpha   90.00
_cell.angle_beta   90.00
_cell.angle_gamma   90.00
#
_symmetry.space_group_name_H-M   'P 1'
#
loop_
_entity.id
_entity.type
_entity.pdbx_description
1 polymer ?
#
loop_
_entity_poly.entity_id
_entity_poly.type
_entity_poly.pdbx_seq_one_letter_code
_entity_poly.pdbx_strand_id
1 'polypeptide(L)'
;AVASECDGRNEAKFTRSCFISAPAQGLVYQINSSRPFSILVHCDGAFIREKDYKENHFTLTGICPGRSGLKVTKENKPEEFLFPDEPELQGVHFIGEGCVTAEGGKATGSADGILLEHVTGVEIRMAIRTSFRGFDKAYTEQYSDAQIRHMLAADLEKLSKPFEEL
;
A
#
# COMPACT_ATOMS: atom_id res chain seq x y z
N ALA A 1 11.20 8.05 10.06
CA ALA A 1 11.92 9.29 9.71
C ALA A 1 10.91 10.44 9.63
N VAL A 2 11.21 11.56 10.26
CA VAL A 2 10.38 12.76 10.18
C VAL A 2 11.11 13.77 9.28
N ALA A 3 10.46 14.23 8.22
CA ALA A 3 10.97 15.28 7.36
C ALA A 3 10.01 16.49 7.39
N SER A 4 10.55 17.70 7.53
CA SER A 4 9.79 18.95 7.39
C SER A 4 10.26 19.70 6.14
N GLU A 5 9.35 20.04 5.24
CA GLU A 5 9.60 20.90 4.09
C GLU A 5 8.84 22.23 4.24
N CYS A 6 9.53 23.34 3.92
CA CYS A 6 8.91 24.66 3.82
C CYS A 6 8.97 25.11 2.36
N ASP A 7 7.85 25.36 1.72
CA ASP A 7 7.80 25.97 0.39
C ASP A 7 7.56 27.48 0.53
N GLY A 8 8.44 28.26 -0.07
CA GLY A 8 8.67 29.66 0.24
C GLY A 8 7.85 30.67 -0.58
N ARG A 9 6.52 30.47 -0.73
CA ARG A 9 5.63 31.58 -1.16
C ARG A 9 4.23 31.39 -0.57
N ASN A 10 3.95 32.10 0.51
CA ASN A 10 2.69 32.01 1.27
C ASN A 10 2.58 30.73 2.16
N GLU A 11 3.60 30.38 2.71
CA GLU A 11 4.21 29.34 3.56
C GLU A 11 3.23 28.50 4.37
N ALA A 12 2.69 27.45 3.73
CA ALA A 12 2.20 26.30 4.47
C ALA A 12 3.39 25.45 4.94
N LYS A 13 3.46 25.19 6.24
CA LYS A 13 4.46 24.24 6.78
C LYS A 13 3.88 22.84 6.72
N PHE A 14 4.59 21.91 6.06
CA PHE A 14 4.26 20.50 6.03
C PHE A 14 5.17 19.71 6.96
N THR A 15 4.57 18.81 7.74
CA THR A 15 5.30 17.78 8.49
C THR A 15 4.88 16.42 7.96
N ARG A 16 5.85 15.56 7.69
CA ARG A 16 5.61 14.20 7.21
C ARG A 16 6.27 13.20 8.13
N SER A 17 5.56 12.16 8.51
CA SER A 17 6.07 11.04 9.29
C SER A 17 5.74 9.74 8.57
N CYS A 18 6.72 8.84 8.46
CA CYS A 18 6.54 7.56 7.82
C CYS A 18 7.32 6.50 8.59
N PHE A 19 6.67 5.40 8.92
CA PHE A 19 7.33 4.22 9.48
C PHE A 19 6.58 2.94 9.13
N ILE A 20 7.27 1.81 9.31
CA ILE A 20 6.66 0.48 9.25
C ILE A 20 6.66 -0.06 10.67
N SER A 21 5.47 -0.38 11.18
CA SER A 21 5.30 -1.06 12.46
C SER A 21 5.60 -2.55 12.28
N ALA A 22 6.66 -3.04 12.91
CA ALA A 22 6.98 -4.47 12.89
C ALA A 22 5.93 -5.31 13.64
N PRO A 23 5.40 -4.90 14.82
CA PRO A 23 4.33 -5.63 15.49
C PRO A 23 3.01 -5.67 14.72
N ALA A 24 2.64 -4.59 14.04
CA ALA A 24 1.41 -4.48 13.26
C ALA A 24 1.58 -4.90 11.80
N GLN A 25 2.82 -5.15 11.34
CA GLN A 25 3.14 -5.56 9.96
C GLN A 25 2.57 -4.63 8.89
N GLY A 26 2.63 -3.31 9.15
CA GLY A 26 2.03 -2.35 8.24
C GLY A 26 2.72 -1.00 8.23
N LEU A 27 2.45 -0.25 7.16
CA LEU A 27 2.91 1.11 6.92
C LEU A 27 1.95 2.10 7.58
N VAL A 28 2.53 3.09 8.24
CA VAL A 28 1.83 4.30 8.69
C VAL A 28 2.52 5.51 8.11
N TYR A 29 1.75 6.37 7.45
CA TYR A 29 2.22 7.60 6.84
C TYR A 29 1.31 8.75 7.22
N GLN A 30 1.88 9.81 7.75
CA GLN A 30 1.16 11.02 8.13
C GLN A 30 1.69 12.25 7.39
N ILE A 31 0.78 13.14 7.02
CA ILE A 31 1.06 14.48 6.51
C ILE A 31 0.23 15.47 7.32
N ASN A 32 0.87 16.46 7.93
CA ASN A 32 0.19 17.56 8.59
C ASN A 32 0.62 18.87 7.97
N SER A 33 -0.31 19.81 7.85
CA SER A 33 -0.07 21.15 7.29
C SER A 33 -0.62 22.23 8.19
N SER A 34 0.08 23.34 8.26
CA SER A 34 -0.38 24.55 8.96
C SER A 34 -1.55 25.26 8.26
N ARG A 35 -1.92 24.85 7.04
CA ARG A 35 -3.02 25.37 6.23
C ARG A 35 -3.74 24.25 5.49
N PRO A 36 -5.03 24.41 5.17
CA PRO A 36 -5.75 23.43 4.36
C PRO A 36 -5.06 23.21 3.00
N PHE A 37 -5.02 21.95 2.57
CA PHE A 37 -4.49 21.51 1.27
C PHE A 37 -5.39 20.43 0.67
N SER A 38 -5.16 20.11 -0.59
CA SER A 38 -5.84 19.00 -1.27
C SER A 38 -4.80 18.04 -1.83
N ILE A 39 -5.08 16.75 -1.76
CA ILE A 39 -4.16 15.69 -2.18
C ILE A 39 -4.94 14.49 -2.74
N LEU A 40 -4.41 13.87 -3.77
CA LEU A 40 -4.88 12.59 -4.28
C LEU A 40 -3.98 11.48 -3.72
N VAL A 41 -4.58 10.53 -3.02
CA VAL A 41 -3.91 9.32 -2.55
C VAL A 41 -4.21 8.20 -3.52
N HIS A 42 -3.16 7.65 -4.16
CA HIS A 42 -3.30 6.52 -5.06
C HIS A 42 -2.12 5.56 -4.90
N CYS A 43 -2.33 4.30 -5.28
CA CYS A 43 -1.28 3.29 -5.33
C CYS A 43 -0.90 3.02 -6.78
N ASP A 44 0.39 2.88 -7.04
CA ASP A 44 0.89 2.48 -8.34
C ASP A 44 2.04 1.49 -8.22
N GLY A 45 2.21 0.62 -9.22
CA GLY A 45 3.27 -0.37 -9.25
C GLY A 45 3.17 -1.31 -10.44
N ALA A 46 4.33 -1.74 -10.95
CA ALA A 46 4.44 -2.55 -12.16
C ALA A 46 3.67 -3.87 -12.12
N PHE A 47 3.46 -4.44 -10.94
CA PHE A 47 2.85 -5.76 -10.75
C PHE A 47 1.45 -5.69 -10.13
N ILE A 48 0.90 -4.49 -9.90
CA ILE A 48 -0.48 -4.31 -9.50
C ILE A 48 -1.38 -4.63 -10.69
N ARG A 49 -2.40 -5.46 -10.47
CA ARG A 49 -3.39 -5.89 -11.47
C ARG A 49 -4.72 -5.17 -11.30
N GLU A 50 -5.15 -5.05 -10.06
CA GLU A 50 -6.41 -4.40 -9.73
C GLU A 50 -6.23 -3.43 -8.59
N LYS A 51 -7.00 -2.34 -8.64
CA LYS A 51 -7.10 -1.32 -7.60
C LYS A 51 -8.56 -0.98 -7.39
N ASP A 52 -8.99 -0.88 -6.15
CA ASP A 52 -10.34 -0.45 -5.79
C ASP A 52 -10.23 0.61 -4.69
N TYR A 53 -10.89 1.75 -4.91
CA TYR A 53 -10.91 2.86 -3.97
C TYR A 53 -12.36 3.19 -3.63
N LYS A 54 -12.74 2.95 -2.38
CA LYS A 54 -14.09 3.19 -1.87
C LYS A 54 -14.06 4.11 -0.67
N GLU A 55 -14.67 5.27 -0.80
CA GLU A 55 -14.69 6.27 0.27
C GLU A 55 -13.27 6.59 0.75
N ASN A 56 -12.88 6.07 1.90
CA ASN A 56 -11.57 6.24 2.52
C ASN A 56 -10.75 4.95 2.61
N HIS A 57 -11.20 3.87 1.96
CA HIS A 57 -10.51 2.58 1.92
C HIS A 57 -9.99 2.29 0.53
N PHE A 58 -8.90 1.54 0.47
CA PHE A 58 -8.39 1.01 -0.80
C PHE A 58 -7.93 -0.43 -0.66
N THR A 59 -8.10 -1.15 -1.75
CA THR A 59 -7.58 -2.51 -1.92
C THR A 59 -6.78 -2.56 -3.21
N LEU A 60 -5.68 -3.29 -3.18
CA LEU A 60 -4.90 -3.59 -4.37
C LEU A 60 -4.58 -5.08 -4.42
N THR A 61 -4.55 -5.63 -5.62
CA THR A 61 -4.11 -7.00 -5.87
C THR A 61 -3.05 -7.00 -6.95
N GLY A 62 -2.18 -7.97 -6.91
CA GLY A 62 -1.14 -8.11 -7.90
C GLY A 62 -0.47 -9.46 -7.88
N ILE A 63 0.34 -9.69 -8.90
CA ILE A 63 1.11 -10.91 -9.07
C ILE A 63 2.54 -10.55 -9.50
N CYS A 64 3.52 -11.09 -8.80
CA CYS A 64 4.90 -11.01 -9.23
C CYS A 64 5.14 -11.90 -10.45
N PRO A 65 6.14 -11.59 -11.28
CA PRO A 65 6.53 -12.47 -12.38
C PRO A 65 6.83 -13.89 -11.89
N GLY A 66 6.46 -14.84 -12.70
CA GLY A 66 6.70 -16.25 -12.44
C GLY A 66 8.13 -16.67 -12.74
N ARG A 67 8.37 -17.97 -12.67
CA ARG A 67 9.65 -18.60 -12.93
C ARG A 67 9.94 -18.58 -14.44
N SER A 68 10.66 -17.59 -14.91
CA SER A 68 10.92 -17.40 -16.35
C SER A 68 12.33 -17.80 -16.80
N GLY A 69 13.23 -18.08 -15.86
CA GLY A 69 14.66 -18.18 -16.16
C GLY A 69 15.31 -16.85 -16.57
N LEU A 70 14.54 -15.79 -16.66
CA LEU A 70 15.02 -14.44 -16.97
C LEU A 70 15.89 -13.92 -15.82
N LYS A 71 17.10 -13.45 -16.14
CA LYS A 71 17.88 -12.69 -15.16
C LYS A 71 17.26 -11.31 -15.01
N VAL A 72 16.72 -11.03 -13.83
CA VAL A 72 16.19 -9.71 -13.51
C VAL A 72 17.37 -8.74 -13.40
N THR A 73 17.39 -7.74 -14.27
CA THR A 73 18.35 -6.63 -14.25
C THR A 73 17.59 -5.30 -14.09
N LYS A 74 18.31 -4.21 -13.82
CA LYS A 74 17.71 -2.86 -13.78
C LYS A 74 17.17 -2.37 -15.13
N GLU A 75 17.55 -3.06 -16.19
CA GLU A 75 17.20 -2.71 -17.58
C GLU A 75 15.94 -3.43 -18.06
N ASN A 76 15.49 -4.48 -17.32
CA ASN A 76 14.26 -5.19 -17.69
C ASN A 76 13.03 -4.29 -17.56
N LYS A 77 12.22 -4.29 -18.61
CA LYS A 77 10.92 -3.60 -18.57
C LYS A 77 9.83 -4.51 -18.06
N PRO A 78 8.74 -3.97 -17.49
CA PRO A 78 7.64 -4.78 -16.95
C PRO A 78 7.05 -5.78 -17.96
N GLU A 79 7.00 -5.44 -19.24
CA GLU A 79 6.50 -6.29 -20.32
C GLU A 79 7.40 -7.49 -20.65
N GLU A 80 8.64 -7.50 -20.21
CA GLU A 80 9.58 -8.61 -20.40
C GLU A 80 9.38 -9.73 -19.37
N PHE A 81 8.61 -9.48 -18.32
CA PHE A 81 8.34 -10.49 -17.30
C PHE A 81 7.23 -11.44 -17.72
N LEU A 82 7.43 -12.72 -17.44
CA LEU A 82 6.47 -13.75 -17.77
C LEU A 82 5.47 -13.97 -16.62
N PHE A 83 4.22 -14.16 -17.00
CA PHE A 83 3.12 -14.52 -16.10
C PHE A 83 2.48 -15.82 -16.60
N PRO A 84 3.13 -16.97 -16.36
CA PRO A 84 2.64 -18.25 -16.86
C PRO A 84 1.35 -18.67 -16.16
N ASP A 85 0.49 -19.37 -16.90
CA ASP A 85 -0.76 -19.93 -16.38
C ASP A 85 -0.53 -21.22 -15.57
N GLU A 86 0.59 -21.90 -15.80
CA GLU A 86 0.94 -23.15 -15.10
C GLU A 86 1.23 -22.86 -13.61
N PRO A 87 0.51 -23.49 -12.68
CA PRO A 87 0.64 -23.21 -11.23
C PRO A 87 2.05 -23.33 -10.68
N GLU A 88 2.84 -24.24 -11.24
CA GLU A 88 4.23 -24.50 -10.79
C GLU A 88 5.19 -23.38 -11.21
N LEU A 89 4.79 -22.55 -12.17
CA LEU A 89 5.59 -21.47 -12.72
C LEU A 89 5.06 -20.10 -12.32
N GLN A 90 3.84 -20.03 -11.74
CA GLN A 90 3.24 -18.77 -11.34
C GLN A 90 4.07 -18.05 -10.28
N GLY A 91 4.07 -16.72 -10.34
CA GLY A 91 4.67 -15.88 -9.35
C GLY A 91 3.86 -15.81 -8.05
N VAL A 92 4.46 -15.25 -7.04
CA VAL A 92 3.80 -14.94 -5.78
C VAL A 92 2.77 -13.84 -6.03
N HIS A 93 1.52 -14.06 -5.63
CA HIS A 93 0.52 -12.99 -5.65
C HIS A 93 0.48 -12.26 -4.30
N PHE A 94 -0.08 -11.06 -4.31
CA PHE A 94 -0.18 -10.22 -3.12
C PHE A 94 -1.51 -9.47 -3.08
N ILE A 95 -1.95 -9.19 -1.88
CA ILE A 95 -3.10 -8.33 -1.59
C ILE A 95 -2.63 -7.27 -0.61
N GLY A 96 -2.96 -6.01 -0.89
CA GLY A 96 -2.78 -4.88 0.01
C GLY A 96 -4.12 -4.24 0.32
N GLU A 97 -4.30 -3.84 1.55
CA GLU A 97 -5.48 -3.13 2.01
C GLU A 97 -5.06 -1.98 2.92
N GLY A 98 -5.78 -0.88 2.84
CA GLY A 98 -5.50 0.28 3.67
C GLY A 98 -6.66 1.24 3.80
N CYS A 99 -6.47 2.20 4.67
CA CYS A 99 -7.41 3.29 4.89
C CYS A 99 -6.70 4.64 4.96
N VAL A 100 -7.44 5.67 4.64
CA VAL A 100 -7.00 7.06 4.69
C VAL A 100 -7.93 7.80 5.64
N THR A 101 -7.38 8.41 6.68
CA THR A 101 -8.11 9.33 7.55
C THR A 101 -7.65 10.74 7.31
N ALA A 102 -8.55 11.71 7.43
CA ALA A 102 -8.25 13.11 7.18
C ALA A 102 -8.78 13.98 8.32
N GLU A 103 -8.05 15.04 8.64
CA GLU A 103 -8.47 16.08 9.55
C GLU A 103 -9.07 17.24 8.74
N GLY A 104 -10.36 17.51 8.97
CA GLY A 104 -11.13 18.49 8.20
C GLY A 104 -11.45 18.04 6.77
N GLY A 105 -12.05 18.93 6.00
CA GLY A 105 -12.29 18.74 4.59
C GLY A 105 -13.21 17.57 4.24
N LYS A 106 -12.99 17.00 3.06
CA LYS A 106 -13.81 15.92 2.49
C LYS A 106 -12.92 14.88 1.81
N ALA A 107 -13.25 13.60 2.00
CA ALA A 107 -12.68 12.48 1.25
C ALA A 107 -13.66 11.98 0.19
N THR A 108 -13.18 11.69 -1.01
CA THR A 108 -13.98 11.14 -2.11
C THR A 108 -13.18 10.06 -2.83
N GLY A 109 -13.64 8.82 -2.79
CA GLY A 109 -13.07 7.72 -3.56
C GLY A 109 -13.50 7.79 -5.03
N SER A 110 -12.58 7.46 -5.93
CA SER A 110 -12.80 7.37 -7.38
C SER A 110 -11.95 6.25 -7.97
N ALA A 111 -12.09 5.98 -9.28
CA ALA A 111 -11.23 5.02 -9.97
C ALA A 111 -9.74 5.40 -9.94
N ASP A 112 -9.43 6.69 -9.83
CA ASP A 112 -8.06 7.23 -9.86
C ASP A 112 -7.40 7.25 -8.47
N GLY A 113 -8.18 7.12 -7.39
CA GLY A 113 -7.68 7.21 -6.02
C GLY A 113 -8.68 7.83 -5.06
N ILE A 114 -8.19 8.21 -3.88
CA ILE A 114 -8.95 8.91 -2.85
C ILE A 114 -8.53 10.38 -2.87
N LEU A 115 -9.42 11.25 -3.33
CA LEU A 115 -9.21 12.69 -3.31
C LEU A 115 -9.60 13.26 -1.94
N LEU A 116 -8.68 13.97 -1.31
CA LEU A 116 -8.89 14.69 -0.07
C LEU A 116 -8.82 16.17 -0.36
N GLU A 117 -9.88 16.92 0.00
CA GLU A 117 -10.01 18.33 -0.29
C GLU A 117 -10.12 19.14 1.00
N HIS A 118 -9.34 20.23 1.09
CA HIS A 118 -9.35 21.18 2.21
C HIS A 118 -9.04 20.53 3.58
N VAL A 119 -8.12 19.59 3.61
CA VAL A 119 -7.67 18.88 4.81
C VAL A 119 -6.45 19.55 5.43
N THR A 120 -6.25 19.42 6.74
CA THR A 120 -5.05 19.89 7.44
C THR A 120 -4.14 18.75 7.87
N GLY A 121 -4.70 17.54 8.00
CA GLY A 121 -3.99 16.34 8.32
C GLY A 121 -4.47 15.15 7.46
N VAL A 122 -3.56 14.26 7.13
CA VAL A 122 -3.83 13.01 6.43
C VAL A 122 -3.03 11.90 7.08
N GLU A 123 -3.67 10.80 7.39
CA GLU A 123 -2.99 9.57 7.82
C GLU A 123 -3.39 8.42 6.90
N ILE A 124 -2.40 7.68 6.42
CA ILE A 124 -2.55 6.49 5.59
C ILE A 124 -2.02 5.32 6.40
N ARG A 125 -2.82 4.28 6.53
CA ARG A 125 -2.45 2.99 7.14
C ARG A 125 -2.68 1.89 6.14
N MET A 126 -1.67 1.04 5.94
CA MET A 126 -1.70 0.01 4.91
C MET A 126 -0.94 -1.23 5.37
N ALA A 127 -1.51 -2.40 5.10
CA ALA A 127 -0.84 -3.68 5.20
C ALA A 127 -0.83 -4.40 3.85
N ILE A 128 0.22 -5.20 3.61
CA ILE A 128 0.33 -6.05 2.42
C ILE A 128 0.73 -7.45 2.87
N ARG A 129 0.07 -8.45 2.31
CA ARG A 129 0.40 -9.86 2.48
C ARG A 129 0.57 -10.53 1.13
N THR A 130 1.42 -11.54 1.12
CA THR A 130 1.69 -12.33 -0.09
C THR A 130 1.23 -13.78 0.10
N SER A 131 1.10 -14.49 -1.00
CA SER A 131 0.82 -15.92 -1.01
C SER A 131 2.01 -16.77 -0.57
N PHE A 132 3.18 -16.21 -0.38
CA PHE A 132 4.39 -16.94 -0.01
C PHE A 132 4.30 -17.54 1.41
N ARG A 133 4.56 -18.83 1.55
CA ARG A 133 4.45 -19.58 2.81
C ARG A 133 5.77 -19.83 3.53
N GLY A 134 6.88 -19.43 2.96
CA GLY A 134 8.21 -19.67 3.51
C GLY A 134 9.06 -20.56 2.63
N PHE A 135 10.37 -20.58 2.91
CA PHE A 135 11.34 -21.34 2.13
C PHE A 135 11.34 -22.84 2.44
N ASP A 136 10.65 -23.25 3.49
CA ASP A 136 10.48 -24.66 3.91
C ASP A 136 9.28 -25.36 3.23
N LYS A 137 8.53 -24.63 2.40
CA LYS A 137 7.37 -25.12 1.66
C LYS A 137 7.67 -25.22 0.17
N ALA A 138 6.98 -26.15 -0.49
CA ALA A 138 7.02 -26.21 -1.95
C ALA A 138 6.45 -24.89 -2.53
N TYR A 139 7.03 -24.43 -3.62
CA TYR A 139 6.63 -23.17 -4.26
C TYR A 139 5.14 -23.16 -4.69
N THR A 140 4.61 -24.33 -5.01
CA THR A 140 3.19 -24.53 -5.35
C THR A 140 2.25 -24.47 -4.14
N GLU A 141 2.80 -24.57 -2.93
CA GLU A 141 2.03 -24.48 -1.69
C GLU A 141 1.86 -23.00 -1.28
N GLN A 142 1.04 -22.25 -1.99
CA GLN A 142 0.78 -20.84 -1.71
C GLN A 142 -0.44 -20.66 -0.79
N TYR A 143 -0.49 -19.53 -0.07
CA TYR A 143 -1.71 -19.10 0.61
C TYR A 143 -2.77 -18.72 -0.43
N SER A 144 -4.02 -19.13 -0.18
CA SER A 144 -5.17 -18.66 -0.96
C SER A 144 -5.48 -17.20 -0.62
N ASP A 145 -6.21 -16.50 -1.50
CA ASP A 145 -6.67 -15.13 -1.27
C ASP A 145 -7.47 -14.99 0.02
N ALA A 146 -8.31 -15.98 0.35
CA ALA A 146 -9.07 -15.98 1.59
C ALA A 146 -8.17 -16.02 2.83
N GLN A 147 -7.09 -16.80 2.79
CA GLN A 147 -6.09 -16.86 3.87
C GLN A 147 -5.31 -15.54 3.97
N ILE A 148 -4.93 -14.96 2.83
CA ILE A 148 -4.24 -13.66 2.79
C ILE A 148 -5.13 -12.57 3.39
N ARG A 149 -6.41 -12.49 2.99
CA ARG A 149 -7.36 -11.51 3.55
C ARG A 149 -7.60 -11.68 5.04
N HIS A 150 -7.63 -12.92 5.51
CA HIS A 150 -7.74 -13.19 6.96
C HIS A 150 -6.53 -12.66 7.73
N MET A 151 -5.31 -12.85 7.20
CA MET A 151 -4.09 -12.31 7.80
C MET A 151 -4.06 -10.78 7.76
N LEU A 152 -4.49 -10.18 6.63
CA LEU A 152 -4.59 -8.72 6.49
C LEU A 152 -5.55 -8.10 7.49
N ALA A 153 -6.72 -8.71 7.70
CA ALA A 153 -7.68 -8.23 8.69
C ALA A 153 -7.07 -8.15 10.10
N ALA A 154 -6.29 -9.16 10.49
CA ALA A 154 -5.59 -9.15 11.79
C ALA A 154 -4.48 -8.09 11.86
N ASP A 155 -3.79 -7.80 10.76
CA ASP A 155 -2.78 -6.75 10.72
C ASP A 155 -3.41 -5.35 10.75
N LEU A 156 -4.50 -5.14 10.03
CA LEU A 156 -5.25 -3.89 10.03
C LEU A 156 -5.88 -3.60 11.40
N GLU A 157 -6.35 -4.63 12.11
CA GLU A 157 -6.82 -4.49 13.49
C GLU A 157 -5.70 -3.99 14.40
N LYS A 158 -4.48 -4.52 14.29
CA LYS A 158 -3.31 -4.01 15.03
C LYS A 158 -2.95 -2.58 14.63
N LEU A 159 -3.05 -2.26 13.34
CA LEU A 159 -2.80 -0.91 12.81
C LEU A 159 -3.86 0.10 13.25
N SER A 160 -5.01 -0.31 13.78
CA SER A 160 -6.05 0.62 14.28
C SER A 160 -5.69 1.31 15.59
N LYS A 161 -4.60 0.87 16.26
CA LYS A 161 -4.12 1.50 17.49
C LYS A 161 -3.67 2.94 17.28
N PRO A 162 -3.62 3.77 18.37
CA PRO A 162 -3.05 5.10 18.30
C PRO A 162 -1.64 5.10 17.70
N PHE A 163 -1.28 6.19 17.01
CA PHE A 163 0.01 6.33 16.34
C PHE A 163 1.21 6.10 17.25
N GLU A 164 1.10 6.54 18.51
CA GLU A 164 2.14 6.43 19.53
C GLU A 164 2.34 5.00 20.06
N GLU A 165 1.39 4.10 19.78
CA GLU A 165 1.43 2.69 20.23
C GLU A 165 1.88 1.73 19.11
N LEU A 166 2.10 2.25 17.91
CA LEU A 166 2.50 1.49 16.73
C LEU A 166 4.01 1.52 16.52
#